data_0fd21ad031d5a2ffe565f84fa936426d
#
_entry.id   0fd21ad031d5a2ffe565f84fa936426d
#
_cell.length_a   1.000
_cell.length_b   1.000
_cell.length_c   1.000
_cell.angle_alpha   90.00
_cell.angle_beta   90.00
_cell.angle_gamma   90.00
#
_symmetry.space_group_name_H-M   'P 1'
#
loop_
_entity.id
_entity.type
_entity.pdbx_description
1 polymer ?
#
loop_
_entity_poly.entity_id
_entity_poly.type
_entity_poly.pdbx_seq_one_letter_code
_entity_poly.pdbx_strand_id
1 'polypeptide(L)'
;MTSCNDQLGRGGYGVVFKGRLHDGRLVAVKFLHDCKGNGDEFVNEVMSIGRTSHVNVVRLHGFCLEGSKRALIYEYMSNGSLDKYIYSENPKETLGWERLYAIAIGIARGLEYLHHCCNTRIIHFDIKPQNILLDKDFSPKIADFGLAKLCLTKESKLSMTGTRGTIGFIAPEVHYRTFGVVSTKSDVYSYGMMLLEMVGGRRNVKSIVEKSSEKYFPDWIYEHFAQDDGLQACEVRGETEEIARKMILIGLWCIQVIPVYRPTITKVLEMFERSLDDLNMPPKQNFCELL
;
A
#
# COMPACT_ATOMS: atom_id res chain seq x y z
N MET A 1 -1.77 -22.90 -21.49
CA MET A 1 -2.76 -21.86 -21.10
C MET A 1 -3.88 -21.88 -22.11
N THR A 2 -5.08 -22.12 -21.69
CA THR A 2 -6.27 -22.05 -22.52
C THR A 2 -6.93 -20.69 -22.30
N SER A 3 -6.95 -19.86 -23.35
CA SER A 3 -7.56 -18.53 -23.51
C SER A 3 -7.28 -17.49 -22.40
N CYS A 4 -6.64 -16.39 -22.77
CA CYS A 4 -6.55 -15.15 -22.02
C CYS A 4 -7.62 -14.17 -22.53
N ASN A 5 -8.89 -14.38 -22.23
CA ASN A 5 -9.96 -13.52 -22.76
C ASN A 5 -10.43 -12.44 -21.76
N ASP A 6 -10.17 -12.61 -20.46
CA ASP A 6 -10.67 -11.70 -19.44
C ASP A 6 -9.55 -10.78 -18.95
N GLN A 7 -9.51 -9.55 -19.43
CA GLN A 7 -8.59 -8.54 -18.91
C GLN A 7 -9.02 -8.14 -17.51
N LEU A 8 -8.13 -8.33 -16.52
CA LEU A 8 -8.34 -7.97 -15.11
C LEU A 8 -7.93 -6.53 -14.81
N GLY A 9 -6.89 -6.04 -15.50
CA GLY A 9 -6.38 -4.69 -15.31
C GLY A 9 -5.34 -4.29 -16.35
N ARG A 10 -5.10 -2.97 -16.44
CA ARG A 10 -4.06 -2.37 -17.27
C ARG A 10 -3.40 -1.25 -16.49
N GLY A 11 -2.08 -1.26 -16.42
CA GLY A 11 -1.29 -0.24 -15.74
C GLY A 11 -0.06 0.17 -16.55
N GLY A 12 0.74 1.08 -16.00
CA GLY A 12 1.96 1.57 -16.65
C GLY A 12 2.98 0.46 -16.96
N TYR A 13 2.95 -0.61 -16.20
CA TYR A 13 3.91 -1.73 -16.30
C TYR A 13 3.43 -2.90 -17.15
N GLY A 14 2.15 -2.94 -17.55
CA GLY A 14 1.66 -4.05 -18.35
C GLY A 14 0.15 -4.23 -18.30
N VAL A 15 -0.30 -5.35 -18.85
CA VAL A 15 -1.72 -5.77 -18.88
C VAL A 15 -1.84 -7.09 -18.16
N VAL A 16 -2.85 -7.23 -17.29
CA VAL A 16 -3.11 -8.43 -16.50
C VAL A 16 -4.36 -9.12 -17.05
N PHE A 17 -4.25 -10.42 -17.32
CA PHE A 17 -5.35 -11.26 -17.78
C PHE A 17 -5.60 -12.39 -16.78
N LYS A 18 -6.86 -12.81 -16.71
CA LYS A 18 -7.23 -14.05 -16.04
C LYS A 18 -6.84 -15.23 -16.90
N GLY A 19 -6.21 -16.23 -16.30
CA GLY A 19 -5.81 -17.46 -16.97
C GLY A 19 -6.20 -18.68 -16.15
N ARG A 20 -6.04 -19.85 -16.75
CA ARG A 20 -6.23 -21.16 -16.10
C ARG A 20 -5.03 -22.05 -16.41
N LEU A 21 -4.46 -22.67 -15.40
CA LEU A 21 -3.43 -23.70 -15.55
C LEU A 21 -4.06 -25.04 -16.03
N HIS A 22 -3.23 -25.96 -16.47
CA HIS A 22 -3.67 -27.31 -16.92
C HIS A 22 -4.34 -28.11 -15.80
N ASP A 23 -3.97 -27.85 -14.54
CA ASP A 23 -4.56 -28.47 -13.35
C ASP A 23 -5.88 -27.82 -12.89
N GLY A 24 -6.38 -26.86 -13.67
CA GLY A 24 -7.65 -26.17 -13.41
C GLY A 24 -7.54 -24.93 -12.50
N ARG A 25 -6.39 -24.67 -11.86
CA ARG A 25 -6.22 -23.49 -10.99
C ARG A 25 -6.31 -22.19 -11.78
N LEU A 26 -7.04 -21.21 -11.23
CA LEU A 26 -7.10 -19.85 -11.76
C LEU A 26 -5.82 -19.09 -11.41
N VAL A 27 -5.32 -18.31 -12.36
CA VAL A 27 -4.14 -17.47 -12.23
C VAL A 27 -4.38 -16.08 -12.83
N ALA A 28 -3.59 -15.12 -12.40
CA ALA A 28 -3.45 -13.82 -13.04
C ALA A 28 -2.12 -13.78 -13.79
N VAL A 29 -2.17 -13.41 -15.08
CA VAL A 29 -0.98 -13.35 -15.95
C VAL A 29 -0.73 -11.89 -16.30
N LYS A 30 0.35 -11.31 -15.79
CA LYS A 30 0.81 -9.96 -16.07
C LYS A 30 1.78 -10.00 -17.25
N PHE A 31 1.37 -9.49 -18.39
CA PHE A 31 2.25 -9.25 -19.53
C PHE A 31 2.87 -7.88 -19.42
N LEU A 32 4.19 -7.83 -19.34
CA LEU A 32 4.90 -6.57 -19.27
C LEU A 32 5.06 -5.95 -20.65
N HIS A 33 4.92 -4.62 -20.71
CA HIS A 33 5.19 -3.91 -21.96
C HIS A 33 6.68 -3.98 -22.30
N ASP A 34 7.02 -4.00 -23.59
CA ASP A 34 8.38 -3.79 -24.08
C ASP A 34 8.76 -2.31 -23.84
N CYS A 35 8.98 -1.96 -22.58
CA CYS A 35 9.38 -0.60 -22.21
C CYS A 35 10.87 -0.41 -22.49
N LYS A 36 11.23 0.84 -22.84
CA LYS A 36 12.56 1.35 -23.14
C LYS A 36 13.61 1.25 -22.01
N GLY A 37 13.39 0.37 -21.04
CA GLY A 37 14.30 0.03 -19.93
C GLY A 37 14.71 -1.44 -20.02
N ASN A 38 15.92 -1.75 -19.57
CA ASN A 38 16.61 -3.06 -19.62
C ASN A 38 15.89 -4.26 -18.97
N GLY A 39 14.57 -4.23 -18.82
CA GLY A 39 13.83 -5.29 -18.12
C GLY A 39 14.00 -5.25 -16.60
N ASP A 40 14.47 -4.15 -16.05
CA ASP A 40 14.74 -3.99 -14.61
C ASP A 40 13.50 -4.29 -13.75
N GLU A 41 12.31 -3.88 -14.21
CA GLU A 41 11.05 -4.14 -13.51
C GLU A 41 10.74 -5.63 -13.42
N PHE A 42 10.90 -6.37 -14.53
CA PHE A 42 10.71 -7.82 -14.53
C PHE A 42 11.70 -8.50 -13.58
N VAL A 43 12.97 -8.13 -13.66
CA VAL A 43 14.02 -8.69 -12.79
C VAL A 43 13.74 -8.33 -11.33
N ASN A 44 13.42 -7.07 -11.04
CA ASN A 44 13.08 -6.62 -9.68
C ASN A 44 11.90 -7.41 -9.12
N GLU A 45 10.83 -7.60 -9.91
CA GLU A 45 9.64 -8.31 -9.49
C GLU A 45 9.95 -9.80 -9.23
N VAL A 46 10.64 -10.47 -10.14
CA VAL A 46 11.04 -11.88 -9.97
C VAL A 46 11.98 -12.07 -8.78
N MET A 47 12.98 -11.22 -8.64
CA MET A 47 13.97 -11.33 -7.55
C MET A 47 13.38 -11.01 -6.18
N SER A 48 12.43 -10.06 -6.12
CA SER A 48 11.80 -9.65 -4.86
C SER A 48 10.75 -10.65 -4.41
N ILE A 49 9.78 -11.00 -5.28
CA ILE A 49 8.65 -11.84 -4.89
C ILE A 49 8.90 -13.33 -5.03
N GLY A 50 9.80 -13.74 -5.92
CA GLY A 50 10.06 -15.17 -6.19
C GLY A 50 10.59 -15.97 -4.99
N ARG A 51 11.02 -15.28 -3.93
CA ARG A 51 11.52 -15.87 -2.68
C ARG A 51 10.62 -15.61 -1.48
N THR A 52 9.45 -14.98 -1.70
CA THR A 52 8.50 -14.68 -0.62
C THR A 52 7.44 -15.76 -0.51
N SER A 53 7.03 -16.06 0.72
CA SER A 53 5.90 -16.94 1.02
C SER A 53 5.20 -16.45 2.29
N HIS A 54 4.13 -15.67 2.14
CA HIS A 54 3.36 -15.13 3.26
C HIS A 54 1.88 -14.98 2.88
N VAL A 55 0.97 -15.16 3.84
CA VAL A 55 -0.48 -15.10 3.61
C VAL A 55 -0.96 -13.72 3.08
N ASN A 56 -0.25 -12.65 3.45
CA ASN A 56 -0.57 -11.29 3.04
C ASN A 56 0.37 -10.73 1.94
N VAL A 57 1.07 -11.60 1.21
CA VAL A 57 1.86 -11.26 0.02
C VAL A 57 1.39 -12.13 -1.13
N VAL A 58 1.16 -11.56 -2.31
CA VAL A 58 0.72 -12.29 -3.48
C VAL A 58 1.78 -13.33 -3.90
N ARG A 59 1.35 -14.54 -4.22
CA ARG A 59 2.25 -15.62 -4.60
C ARG A 59 2.55 -15.59 -6.09
N LEU A 60 3.84 -15.57 -6.44
CA LEU A 60 4.31 -15.82 -7.80
C LEU A 60 4.37 -17.32 -8.05
N HIS A 61 3.63 -17.83 -9.02
CA HIS A 61 3.68 -19.24 -9.43
C HIS A 61 4.80 -19.54 -10.43
N GLY A 62 5.19 -18.52 -11.21
CA GLY A 62 6.24 -18.64 -12.21
C GLY A 62 6.30 -17.43 -13.13
N PHE A 63 7.20 -17.50 -14.09
CA PHE A 63 7.38 -16.45 -15.08
C PHE A 63 7.68 -17.07 -16.47
N CYS A 64 7.50 -16.27 -17.50
CA CYS A 64 7.89 -16.58 -18.87
C CYS A 64 8.85 -15.50 -19.37
N LEU A 65 9.96 -15.94 -19.95
CA LEU A 65 10.93 -15.07 -20.62
C LEU A 65 11.27 -15.75 -21.96
N GLU A 66 10.69 -15.28 -23.04
CA GLU A 66 10.88 -15.81 -24.38
C GLU A 66 11.09 -14.67 -25.39
N GLY A 67 12.32 -14.51 -25.86
CA GLY A 67 12.71 -13.36 -26.67
C GLY A 67 12.47 -12.04 -25.94
N SER A 68 11.66 -11.17 -26.52
CA SER A 68 11.23 -9.90 -25.90
C SER A 68 10.03 -10.04 -24.98
N LYS A 69 9.32 -11.18 -25.00
CA LYS A 69 8.10 -11.41 -24.23
C LYS A 69 8.41 -11.73 -22.79
N ARG A 70 7.80 -10.98 -21.87
CA ARG A 70 7.93 -11.16 -20.42
C ARG A 70 6.55 -11.26 -19.81
N ALA A 71 6.32 -12.33 -19.04
CA ALA A 71 5.07 -12.52 -18.33
C ALA A 71 5.34 -13.08 -16.92
N LEU A 72 4.52 -12.65 -15.97
CA LEU A 72 4.53 -13.11 -14.57
C LEU A 72 3.20 -13.78 -14.28
N ILE A 73 3.23 -14.93 -13.61
CA ILE A 73 2.05 -15.76 -13.33
C ILE A 73 1.85 -15.77 -11.82
N TYR A 74 0.75 -15.17 -11.38
CA TYR A 74 0.39 -15.02 -9.97
C TYR A 74 -0.84 -15.86 -9.61
N GLU A 75 -1.01 -16.10 -8.32
CA GLU A 75 -2.29 -16.55 -7.79
C GLU A 75 -3.41 -15.57 -8.15
N TYR A 76 -4.63 -16.09 -8.41
CA TYR A 76 -5.76 -15.25 -8.80
C TYR A 76 -6.50 -14.70 -7.59
N MET A 77 -6.71 -13.39 -7.55
CA MET A 77 -7.44 -12.68 -6.51
C MET A 77 -8.86 -12.37 -6.98
N SER A 78 -9.83 -13.10 -6.43
CA SER A 78 -11.22 -13.06 -6.92
C SER A 78 -11.94 -11.76 -6.63
N ASN A 79 -11.57 -11.06 -5.54
CA ASN A 79 -12.20 -9.80 -5.15
C ASN A 79 -11.45 -8.56 -5.65
N GLY A 80 -10.40 -8.75 -6.50
CA GLY A 80 -9.68 -7.63 -7.12
C GLY A 80 -8.92 -6.76 -6.13
N SER A 81 -8.82 -5.47 -6.40
CA SER A 81 -8.02 -4.53 -5.63
C SER A 81 -8.86 -3.70 -4.64
N LEU A 82 -8.26 -3.32 -3.51
CA LEU A 82 -8.88 -2.60 -2.40
C LEU A 82 -9.47 -1.24 -2.81
N ASP A 83 -8.86 -0.55 -3.79
CA ASP A 83 -9.34 0.75 -4.28
C ASP A 83 -10.76 0.72 -4.81
N LYS A 84 -11.22 -0.41 -5.36
CA LYS A 84 -12.59 -0.59 -5.84
C LYS A 84 -13.64 -0.48 -4.74
N TYR A 85 -13.23 -0.79 -3.52
CA TYR A 85 -14.11 -0.78 -2.34
C TYR A 85 -14.05 0.54 -1.59
N ILE A 86 -12.85 1.08 -1.35
CA ILE A 86 -12.71 2.29 -0.53
C ILE A 86 -13.13 3.57 -1.24
N TYR A 87 -13.15 3.60 -2.59
CA TYR A 87 -13.60 4.76 -3.38
C TYR A 87 -14.98 4.57 -4.01
N SER A 88 -15.72 3.53 -3.63
CA SER A 88 -17.12 3.36 -4.04
C SER A 88 -18.01 4.42 -3.40
N GLU A 89 -19.24 4.59 -3.90
CA GLU A 89 -20.20 5.55 -3.32
C GLU A 89 -20.53 5.22 -1.84
N ASN A 90 -20.53 3.93 -1.47
CA ASN A 90 -20.78 3.45 -0.12
C ASN A 90 -19.71 2.44 0.34
N PRO A 91 -18.46 2.85 0.56
CA PRO A 91 -17.35 1.94 0.83
C PRO A 91 -17.54 1.14 2.13
N LYS A 92 -18.15 1.76 3.14
CA LYS A 92 -18.35 1.17 4.48
C LYS A 92 -19.51 0.15 4.51
N GLU A 93 -20.52 0.32 3.66
CA GLU A 93 -21.60 -0.64 3.50
C GLU A 93 -21.12 -1.91 2.78
N THR A 94 -20.16 -1.76 1.84
CA THR A 94 -19.67 -2.88 1.04
C THR A 94 -18.73 -3.80 1.82
N LEU A 95 -17.81 -3.25 2.63
CA LEU A 95 -16.82 -4.03 3.38
C LEU A 95 -17.11 -4.11 4.88
N GLY A 96 -17.69 -3.04 5.48
CA GLY A 96 -17.82 -2.89 6.92
C GLY A 96 -16.50 -2.51 7.61
N TRP A 97 -16.60 -1.85 8.76
CA TRP A 97 -15.44 -1.34 9.50
C TRP A 97 -14.53 -2.43 10.04
N GLU A 98 -15.10 -3.51 10.56
CA GLU A 98 -14.34 -4.65 11.12
C GLU A 98 -13.46 -5.30 10.04
N ARG A 99 -14.01 -5.45 8.81
CA ARG A 99 -13.26 -6.01 7.70
C ARG A 99 -12.18 -5.04 7.19
N LEU A 100 -12.47 -3.74 7.12
CA LEU A 100 -11.46 -2.72 6.81
C LEU A 100 -10.31 -2.74 7.82
N TYR A 101 -10.63 -2.87 9.10
CA TYR A 101 -9.64 -3.00 10.17
C TYR A 101 -8.80 -4.28 10.04
N ALA A 102 -9.44 -5.42 9.77
CA ALA A 102 -8.74 -6.68 9.53
C ALA A 102 -7.84 -6.61 8.29
N ILE A 103 -8.28 -5.94 7.22
CA ILE A 103 -7.48 -5.67 6.02
C ILE A 103 -6.27 -4.81 6.38
N ALA A 104 -6.44 -3.73 7.15
CA ALA A 104 -5.34 -2.87 7.57
C ALA A 104 -4.26 -3.67 8.34
N ILE A 105 -4.66 -4.49 9.31
CA ILE A 105 -3.75 -5.36 10.06
C ILE A 105 -3.06 -6.38 9.14
N GLY A 106 -3.79 -7.00 8.21
CA GLY A 106 -3.23 -7.96 7.27
C GLY A 106 -2.14 -7.35 6.39
N ILE A 107 -2.34 -6.11 5.90
CA ILE A 107 -1.32 -5.38 5.13
C ILE A 107 -0.09 -5.10 6.00
N ALA A 108 -0.27 -4.66 7.25
CA ALA A 108 0.84 -4.42 8.17
C ALA A 108 1.66 -5.69 8.44
N ARG A 109 1.00 -6.87 8.60
CA ARG A 109 1.68 -8.17 8.72
C ARG A 109 2.46 -8.54 7.47
N GLY A 110 1.90 -8.27 6.28
CA GLY A 110 2.62 -8.46 5.02
C GLY A 110 3.86 -7.59 4.93
N LEU A 111 3.78 -6.32 5.33
CA LEU A 111 4.92 -5.41 5.38
C LEU A 111 5.95 -5.83 6.43
N GLU A 112 5.53 -6.30 7.60
CA GLU A 112 6.43 -6.81 8.63
C GLU A 112 7.24 -8.00 8.11
N TYR A 113 6.58 -8.93 7.41
CA TYR A 113 7.26 -10.04 6.76
C TYR A 113 8.32 -9.56 5.75
N LEU A 114 7.98 -8.59 4.88
CA LEU A 114 8.91 -8.05 3.89
C LEU A 114 10.10 -7.32 4.52
N HIS A 115 9.87 -6.60 5.63
CA HIS A 115 10.86 -5.78 6.29
C HIS A 115 11.78 -6.54 7.25
N HIS A 116 11.30 -7.66 7.85
CA HIS A 116 12.01 -8.30 8.97
C HIS A 116 12.19 -9.81 8.82
N CYS A 117 11.25 -10.51 8.17
CA CYS A 117 11.26 -11.98 8.13
C CYS A 117 11.87 -12.58 6.87
N CYS A 118 12.03 -11.78 5.81
CA CYS A 118 12.71 -12.22 4.60
C CYS A 118 14.24 -12.31 4.81
N ASN A 119 14.90 -13.30 4.21
CA ASN A 119 16.36 -13.42 4.23
C ASN A 119 17.06 -12.16 3.72
N THR A 120 16.43 -11.47 2.79
CA THR A 120 16.85 -10.16 2.29
C THR A 120 15.68 -9.20 2.49
N ARG A 121 15.92 -8.10 3.19
CA ARG A 121 14.91 -7.08 3.42
C ARG A 121 14.39 -6.51 2.10
N ILE A 122 13.07 -6.44 1.96
CA ILE A 122 12.39 -5.91 0.78
C ILE A 122 11.69 -4.61 1.15
N ILE A 123 11.97 -3.53 0.40
CA ILE A 123 11.22 -2.28 0.48
C ILE A 123 10.38 -2.19 -0.80
N HIS A 124 9.08 -2.03 -0.65
CA HIS A 124 8.11 -2.14 -1.75
C HIS A 124 8.05 -0.88 -2.63
N PHE A 125 8.07 0.31 -2.01
CA PHE A 125 7.99 1.64 -2.63
C PHE A 125 6.68 2.01 -3.35
N ASP A 126 5.72 1.11 -3.46
CA ASP A 126 4.45 1.40 -4.14
C ASP A 126 3.24 0.83 -3.38
N ILE A 127 3.25 1.00 -2.04
CA ILE A 127 2.10 0.63 -1.19
C ILE A 127 0.99 1.64 -1.44
N LYS A 128 -0.13 1.15 -1.98
CA LYS A 128 -1.33 1.92 -2.30
C LYS A 128 -2.52 0.98 -2.47
N PRO A 129 -3.78 1.47 -2.40
CA PRO A 129 -4.97 0.61 -2.48
C PRO A 129 -5.05 -0.24 -3.76
N GLN A 130 -4.54 0.24 -4.90
CA GLN A 130 -4.53 -0.48 -6.17
C GLN A 130 -3.63 -1.72 -6.14
N ASN A 131 -2.59 -1.71 -5.30
CA ASN A 131 -1.61 -2.79 -5.15
C ASN A 131 -1.93 -3.72 -3.97
N ILE A 132 -3.05 -3.52 -3.29
CA ILE A 132 -3.60 -4.44 -2.29
C ILE A 132 -4.71 -5.24 -2.94
N LEU A 133 -4.47 -6.51 -3.17
CA LEU A 133 -5.45 -7.42 -3.76
C LEU A 133 -6.17 -8.20 -2.67
N LEU A 134 -7.42 -8.56 -2.92
CA LEU A 134 -8.28 -9.26 -1.99
C LEU A 134 -8.60 -10.67 -2.52
N ASP A 135 -8.32 -11.67 -1.74
CA ASP A 135 -8.65 -13.05 -2.07
C ASP A 135 -10.16 -13.34 -1.90
N LYS A 136 -10.58 -14.59 -2.06
CA LYS A 136 -11.99 -15.01 -1.96
C LYS A 136 -12.62 -14.71 -0.59
N ASP A 137 -11.83 -14.63 0.47
CA ASP A 137 -12.25 -14.38 1.85
C ASP A 137 -12.01 -12.90 2.26
N PHE A 138 -11.71 -12.04 1.28
CA PHE A 138 -11.31 -10.63 1.49
C PHE A 138 -10.02 -10.46 2.30
N SER A 139 -9.18 -11.49 2.38
CA SER A 139 -7.86 -11.35 2.99
C SER A 139 -6.94 -10.54 2.07
N PRO A 140 -6.23 -9.52 2.59
CA PRO A 140 -5.39 -8.65 1.76
C PRO A 140 -4.06 -9.32 1.41
N LYS A 141 -3.60 -9.06 0.19
CA LYS A 141 -2.29 -9.47 -0.30
C LYS A 141 -1.59 -8.32 -1.00
N ILE A 142 -0.38 -8.00 -0.57
CA ILE A 142 0.49 -6.99 -1.20
C ILE A 142 0.95 -7.53 -2.54
N ALA A 143 0.80 -6.74 -3.60
CA ALA A 143 1.10 -7.09 -4.99
C ALA A 143 1.87 -5.97 -5.71
N ASP A 144 2.37 -6.25 -6.91
CA ASP A 144 3.10 -5.34 -7.80
C ASP A 144 4.46 -4.88 -7.25
N PHE A 145 5.44 -5.79 -7.28
CA PHE A 145 6.80 -5.59 -6.79
C PHE A 145 7.75 -4.96 -7.83
N GLY A 146 7.23 -4.39 -8.92
CA GLY A 146 8.04 -3.80 -10.00
C GLY A 146 8.97 -2.68 -9.54
N LEU A 147 8.58 -1.92 -8.51
CA LEU A 147 9.42 -0.87 -7.90
C LEU A 147 10.21 -1.32 -6.68
N ALA A 148 10.01 -2.56 -6.20
CA ALA A 148 10.64 -3.05 -4.98
C ALA A 148 12.16 -3.08 -5.06
N LYS A 149 12.81 -2.95 -3.92
CA LYS A 149 14.27 -3.09 -3.78
C LYS A 149 14.66 -4.04 -2.68
N LEU A 150 15.66 -4.85 -2.99
CA LEU A 150 16.33 -5.75 -2.03
C LEU A 150 17.43 -4.98 -1.29
N CYS A 151 17.40 -5.00 0.04
CA CYS A 151 18.43 -4.44 0.91
C CYS A 151 19.29 -5.57 1.46
N LEU A 152 20.49 -5.74 0.90
CA LEU A 152 21.41 -6.84 1.25
C LEU A 152 22.05 -6.69 2.63
N THR A 153 22.12 -5.46 3.18
CA THR A 153 22.67 -5.19 4.52
C THR A 153 21.71 -4.30 5.32
N LYS A 154 21.75 -4.42 6.66
CA LYS A 154 20.94 -3.60 7.57
C LYS A 154 21.24 -2.08 7.45
N GLU A 155 22.43 -1.73 6.96
CA GLU A 155 22.95 -0.36 6.85
C GLU A 155 23.02 0.16 5.42
N SER A 156 22.45 -0.58 4.43
CA SER A 156 22.48 -0.15 3.03
C SER A 156 21.77 1.18 2.85
N LYS A 157 22.54 2.25 2.69
CA LYS A 157 22.02 3.49 2.12
C LYS A 157 21.59 3.17 0.69
N LEU A 158 20.29 3.09 0.46
CA LEU A 158 19.76 2.85 -0.87
C LEU A 158 20.09 4.05 -1.76
N SER A 159 21.04 3.85 -2.68
CA SER A 159 21.24 4.79 -3.77
C SER A 159 20.05 4.68 -4.71
N MET A 160 19.19 5.70 -4.73
CA MET A 160 18.05 5.76 -5.64
C MET A 160 18.36 6.72 -6.77
N THR A 161 18.29 6.22 -8.01
CA THR A 161 18.26 7.05 -9.21
C THR A 161 16.79 7.30 -9.57
N GLY A 162 16.32 8.53 -9.36
CA GLY A 162 14.97 8.96 -9.68
C GLY A 162 13.94 8.73 -8.57
N THR A 163 12.83 9.49 -8.65
CA THR A 163 11.67 9.36 -7.79
C THR A 163 10.87 8.12 -8.17
N ARG A 164 10.54 7.26 -7.18
CA ARG A 164 9.76 6.04 -7.39
C ARG A 164 8.53 6.05 -6.51
N GLY A 165 7.41 5.56 -7.06
CA GLY A 165 6.16 5.41 -6.34
C GLY A 165 5.01 6.22 -6.96
N THR A 166 3.87 6.22 -6.28
CA THR A 166 2.63 6.87 -6.75
C THR A 166 2.40 8.16 -5.99
N ILE A 167 2.12 9.26 -6.70
CA ILE A 167 1.78 10.57 -6.10
C ILE A 167 0.65 10.38 -5.09
N GLY A 168 0.81 11.00 -3.91
CA GLY A 168 -0.10 10.87 -2.78
C GLY A 168 0.31 9.79 -1.77
N PHE A 169 1.24 8.88 -2.13
CA PHE A 169 1.74 7.81 -1.25
C PHE A 169 3.26 7.84 -1.08
N ILE A 170 3.97 8.61 -1.89
CA ILE A 170 5.44 8.69 -1.86
C ILE A 170 5.89 9.42 -0.59
N ALA A 171 6.79 8.79 0.16
CA ALA A 171 7.38 9.40 1.34
C ALA A 171 8.28 10.60 0.98
N PRO A 172 8.31 11.67 1.81
CA PRO A 172 9.07 12.89 1.52
C PRO A 172 10.56 12.64 1.21
N GLU A 173 11.23 11.75 1.92
CA GLU A 173 12.65 11.42 1.73
C GLU A 173 12.93 10.67 0.41
N VAL A 174 11.91 10.11 -0.22
CA VAL A 174 12.02 9.47 -1.55
C VAL A 174 12.06 10.55 -2.64
N HIS A 175 11.33 11.65 -2.44
CA HIS A 175 11.35 12.82 -3.32
C HIS A 175 12.55 13.73 -3.05
N TYR A 176 12.78 14.06 -1.78
CA TYR A 176 13.76 15.04 -1.34
C TYR A 176 14.68 14.41 -0.29
N ARG A 177 15.91 14.15 -0.66
CA ARG A 177 16.93 13.53 0.23
C ARG A 177 17.22 14.35 1.50
N THR A 178 16.85 15.62 1.52
CA THR A 178 16.99 16.51 2.69
C THR A 178 16.12 16.06 3.87
N PHE A 179 15.04 15.31 3.65
CA PHE A 179 14.16 14.82 4.71
C PHE A 179 14.63 13.54 5.37
N GLY A 180 15.68 12.90 4.87
CA GLY A 180 16.24 11.72 5.52
C GLY A 180 16.70 10.63 4.56
N VAL A 181 16.95 9.46 5.14
CA VAL A 181 17.43 8.27 4.40
C VAL A 181 16.26 7.37 4.04
N VAL A 182 16.19 6.97 2.79
CA VAL A 182 15.23 6.00 2.29
C VAL A 182 15.42 4.65 2.97
N SER A 183 14.35 4.11 3.54
CA SER A 183 14.37 2.88 4.33
C SER A 183 12.98 2.21 4.34
N THR A 184 12.80 1.16 5.15
CA THR A 184 11.48 0.55 5.42
C THR A 184 10.45 1.56 5.92
N LYS A 185 10.90 2.69 6.50
CA LYS A 185 10.02 3.77 6.95
C LYS A 185 9.31 4.50 5.79
N SER A 186 9.81 4.34 4.56
CA SER A 186 9.15 4.87 3.37
C SER A 186 7.87 4.08 3.05
N ASP A 187 7.89 2.74 3.20
CA ASP A 187 6.67 1.92 3.08
C ASP A 187 5.68 2.20 4.23
N VAL A 188 6.20 2.48 5.43
CA VAL A 188 5.36 2.87 6.58
C VAL A 188 4.62 4.17 6.30
N TYR A 189 5.27 5.16 5.67
CA TYR A 189 4.60 6.39 5.23
C TYR A 189 3.47 6.10 4.24
N SER A 190 3.75 5.33 3.19
CA SER A 190 2.76 4.94 2.18
C SER A 190 1.58 4.18 2.81
N TYR A 191 1.86 3.30 3.77
CA TYR A 191 0.86 2.60 4.54
C TYR A 191 -0.02 3.55 5.36
N GLY A 192 0.58 4.55 6.03
CA GLY A 192 -0.18 5.57 6.76
C GLY A 192 -1.12 6.36 5.87
N MET A 193 -0.64 6.82 4.70
CA MET A 193 -1.45 7.50 3.69
C MET A 193 -2.64 6.63 3.25
N MET A 194 -2.41 5.34 3.05
CA MET A 194 -3.46 4.39 2.69
C MET A 194 -4.48 4.20 3.81
N LEU A 195 -4.07 4.11 5.09
CA LEU A 195 -4.98 4.03 6.22
C LEU A 195 -5.95 5.23 6.27
N LEU A 196 -5.43 6.44 6.05
CA LEU A 196 -6.27 7.65 6.02
C LEU A 196 -7.28 7.62 4.86
N GLU A 197 -6.89 7.15 3.68
CA GLU A 197 -7.82 6.96 2.56
C GLU A 197 -8.88 5.88 2.84
N MET A 198 -8.51 4.79 3.52
CA MET A 198 -9.46 3.75 3.94
C MET A 198 -10.54 4.31 4.89
N VAL A 199 -10.15 5.17 5.83
CA VAL A 199 -11.10 5.80 6.75
C VAL A 199 -11.92 6.86 6.05
N GLY A 200 -11.28 7.73 5.25
CA GLY A 200 -11.94 8.85 4.58
C GLY A 200 -12.83 8.46 3.40
N GLY A 201 -12.67 7.26 2.83
CA GLY A 201 -13.36 6.86 1.61
C GLY A 201 -13.02 7.74 0.41
N ARG A 202 -11.93 8.49 0.47
CA ARG A 202 -11.51 9.46 -0.56
C ARG A 202 -10.00 9.54 -0.68
N ARG A 203 -9.52 10.03 -1.82
CA ARG A 203 -8.10 10.24 -2.07
C ARG A 203 -7.53 11.37 -1.20
N ASN A 204 -6.32 11.17 -0.69
CA ASN A 204 -5.60 12.17 0.11
C ASN A 204 -5.30 13.45 -0.67
N VAL A 205 -5.08 13.35 -1.98
CA VAL A 205 -4.79 14.48 -2.87
C VAL A 205 -5.92 14.63 -3.87
N LYS A 206 -6.63 15.76 -3.84
CA LYS A 206 -7.63 16.12 -4.85
C LYS A 206 -6.99 17.00 -5.93
N SER A 207 -7.29 16.73 -7.20
CA SER A 207 -6.75 17.46 -8.35
C SER A 207 -7.36 18.86 -8.55
N ILE A 208 -8.55 19.13 -8.01
CA ILE A 208 -9.29 20.39 -8.23
C ILE A 208 -10.02 20.78 -6.94
N VAL A 209 -9.49 21.74 -6.16
CA VAL A 209 -10.17 22.34 -4.99
C VAL A 209 -9.73 23.78 -4.80
N GLU A 210 -10.68 24.65 -4.42
CA GLU A 210 -10.48 26.09 -4.27
C GLU A 210 -9.74 26.49 -2.98
N LYS A 211 -9.77 25.63 -1.92
CA LYS A 211 -9.08 25.91 -0.63
C LYS A 211 -7.94 24.91 -0.43
N SER A 212 -6.76 25.38 -0.04
CA SER A 212 -5.55 24.56 0.17
C SER A 212 -5.72 23.51 1.28
N SER A 213 -6.46 23.81 2.35
CA SER A 213 -6.73 22.88 3.47
C SER A 213 -7.63 21.69 3.07
N GLU A 214 -8.50 21.88 2.07
CA GLU A 214 -9.32 20.79 1.53
C GLU A 214 -8.56 19.96 0.50
N LYS A 215 -7.41 20.45 0.05
CA LYS A 215 -6.58 19.83 -1.00
C LYS A 215 -5.77 18.63 -0.49
N TYR A 216 -5.40 18.65 0.79
CA TYR A 216 -4.61 17.62 1.42
C TYR A 216 -5.34 17.02 2.61
N PHE A 217 -5.89 15.81 2.43
CA PHE A 217 -6.77 15.17 3.41
C PHE A 217 -6.12 14.90 4.78
N PRO A 218 -4.83 14.54 4.90
CA PRO A 218 -4.18 14.37 6.20
C PRO A 218 -4.18 15.63 7.08
N ASP A 219 -3.98 16.82 6.49
CA ASP A 219 -4.04 18.09 7.24
C ASP A 219 -5.47 18.35 7.74
N TRP A 220 -6.45 18.08 6.88
CA TRP A 220 -7.85 18.21 7.23
C TRP A 220 -8.24 17.27 8.38
N ILE A 221 -7.85 15.98 8.32
CA ILE A 221 -8.09 15.03 9.42
C ILE A 221 -7.44 15.53 10.70
N TYR A 222 -6.20 16.00 10.64
CA TYR A 222 -5.47 16.46 11.80
C TYR A 222 -6.20 17.59 12.52
N GLU A 223 -6.74 18.56 11.77
CA GLU A 223 -7.46 19.72 12.32
C GLU A 223 -8.79 19.32 12.95
N HIS A 224 -9.57 18.50 12.27
CA HIS A 224 -10.93 18.14 12.70
C HIS A 224 -10.96 17.00 13.73
N PHE A 225 -9.95 16.13 13.73
CA PHE A 225 -9.84 15.06 14.71
C PHE A 225 -9.63 15.59 16.13
N ALA A 226 -8.93 16.72 16.29
CA ALA A 226 -8.71 17.38 17.57
C ALA A 226 -9.99 18.05 18.11
N GLN A 227 -10.97 18.35 17.25
CA GLN A 227 -12.23 19.07 17.58
C GLN A 227 -13.45 18.14 17.71
N ASP A 228 -13.25 16.82 17.64
CA ASP A 228 -14.29 15.76 17.78
C ASP A 228 -15.35 15.73 16.65
N ASP A 229 -15.31 16.63 15.68
CA ASP A 229 -16.22 16.68 14.54
C ASP A 229 -15.71 15.95 13.28
N GLY A 230 -14.43 15.60 13.25
CA GLY A 230 -13.80 14.96 12.10
C GLY A 230 -14.36 13.57 11.75
N LEU A 231 -14.83 12.83 12.76
CA LEU A 231 -15.43 11.51 12.54
C LEU A 231 -16.84 11.59 11.95
N GLN A 232 -17.61 12.58 12.34
CA GLN A 232 -18.94 12.81 11.75
C GLN A 232 -18.83 13.13 10.27
N ALA A 233 -17.80 13.89 9.87
CA ALA A 233 -17.53 14.20 8.48
C ALA A 233 -17.01 12.98 7.67
N CYS A 234 -16.49 11.95 8.35
CA CYS A 234 -16.18 10.64 7.76
C CYS A 234 -17.37 9.66 7.82
N GLU A 235 -18.57 10.12 8.22
CA GLU A 235 -19.79 9.31 8.38
C GLU A 235 -19.63 8.13 9.37
N VAL A 236 -18.78 8.32 10.38
CA VAL A 236 -18.51 7.31 11.42
C VAL A 236 -19.39 7.60 12.63
N ARG A 237 -20.13 6.61 13.12
CA ARG A 237 -21.01 6.73 14.29
C ARG A 237 -21.05 5.45 15.10
N GLY A 238 -21.16 5.58 16.43
CA GLY A 238 -21.41 4.46 17.34
C GLY A 238 -20.23 3.52 17.52
N GLU A 239 -20.46 2.22 17.57
CA GLU A 239 -19.47 1.19 17.89
C GLU A 239 -18.26 1.14 16.94
N THR A 240 -18.39 1.68 15.73
CA THR A 240 -17.32 1.72 14.73
C THR A 240 -16.37 2.90 14.89
N GLU A 241 -16.71 3.85 15.78
CA GLU A 241 -15.93 5.07 16.01
C GLU A 241 -14.55 4.75 16.58
N GLU A 242 -14.43 3.80 17.49
CA GLU A 242 -13.15 3.38 18.08
C GLU A 242 -12.20 2.85 17.01
N ILE A 243 -12.71 2.01 16.10
CA ILE A 243 -11.92 1.47 14.98
C ILE A 243 -11.39 2.59 14.10
N ALA A 244 -12.26 3.52 13.70
CA ALA A 244 -11.88 4.63 12.85
C ALA A 244 -10.86 5.55 13.52
N ARG A 245 -11.08 5.90 14.80
CA ARG A 245 -10.15 6.71 15.61
C ARG A 245 -8.77 6.07 15.68
N LYS A 246 -8.73 4.76 15.96
CA LYS A 246 -7.48 4.00 16.03
C LYS A 246 -6.73 4.01 14.70
N MET A 247 -7.42 3.75 13.59
CA MET A 247 -6.81 3.78 12.24
C MET A 247 -6.29 5.17 11.88
N ILE A 248 -7.01 6.24 12.24
CA ILE A 248 -6.56 7.62 12.03
C ILE A 248 -5.28 7.90 12.82
N LEU A 249 -5.25 7.62 14.12
CA LEU A 249 -4.07 7.87 14.96
C LEU A 249 -2.84 7.13 14.45
N ILE A 250 -2.99 5.85 14.11
CA ILE A 250 -1.91 5.04 13.53
C ILE A 250 -1.46 5.65 12.18
N GLY A 251 -2.41 6.04 11.32
CA GLY A 251 -2.11 6.69 10.06
C GLY A 251 -1.29 7.97 10.24
N LEU A 252 -1.71 8.85 11.14
CA LEU A 252 -1.01 10.11 11.44
C LEU A 252 0.39 9.89 12.01
N TRP A 253 0.62 8.86 12.84
CA TRP A 253 1.95 8.47 13.29
C TRP A 253 2.83 7.97 12.13
N CYS A 254 2.25 7.21 11.22
CA CYS A 254 2.98 6.65 10.08
C CYS A 254 3.44 7.71 9.07
N ILE A 255 2.69 8.81 8.92
CA ILE A 255 2.97 9.86 7.92
C ILE A 255 3.86 10.99 8.43
N GLN A 256 4.54 10.84 9.58
CA GLN A 256 5.48 11.85 10.04
C GLN A 256 6.52 12.16 8.95
N VAL A 257 6.84 13.46 8.74
CA VAL A 257 7.73 13.92 7.66
C VAL A 257 9.12 13.29 7.79
N ILE A 258 9.68 13.35 8.99
CA ILE A 258 11.02 12.83 9.28
C ILE A 258 10.90 11.32 9.59
N PRO A 259 11.59 10.42 8.83
CA PRO A 259 11.42 8.97 8.95
C PRO A 259 11.67 8.40 10.33
N VAL A 260 12.57 9.00 11.12
CA VAL A 260 12.91 8.52 12.48
C VAL A 260 11.73 8.63 13.45
N TYR A 261 10.83 9.57 13.25
CA TYR A 261 9.64 9.74 14.08
C TYR A 261 8.49 8.78 13.71
N ARG A 262 8.53 8.17 12.55
CA ARG A 262 7.55 7.14 12.17
C ARG A 262 7.79 5.87 12.98
N PRO A 263 6.74 5.15 13.41
CA PRO A 263 6.91 3.82 14.00
C PRO A 263 7.58 2.85 13.01
N THR A 264 8.16 1.76 13.50
CA THR A 264 8.43 0.58 12.66
C THR A 264 7.11 -0.13 12.37
N ILE A 265 7.06 -0.97 11.34
CA ILE A 265 5.84 -1.71 11.04
C ILE A 265 5.44 -2.67 12.18
N THR A 266 6.42 -3.25 12.89
CA THR A 266 6.16 -4.04 14.11
C THR A 266 5.49 -3.19 15.19
N LYS A 267 5.96 -1.93 15.37
CA LYS A 267 5.33 -1.02 16.31
C LYS A 267 3.91 -0.62 15.90
N VAL A 268 3.65 -0.52 14.60
CA VAL A 268 2.30 -0.32 14.05
C VAL A 268 1.37 -1.47 14.44
N LEU A 269 1.83 -2.72 14.32
CA LEU A 269 1.06 -3.88 14.76
C LEU A 269 0.77 -3.85 16.27
N GLU A 270 1.76 -3.50 17.08
CA GLU A 270 1.55 -3.30 18.53
C GLU A 270 0.52 -2.18 18.82
N MET A 271 0.51 -1.09 18.02
CA MET A 271 -0.48 -0.02 18.18
C MET A 271 -1.91 -0.51 17.87
N PHE A 272 -2.08 -1.42 16.90
CA PHE A 272 -3.38 -2.05 16.64
C PHE A 272 -3.87 -2.91 17.81
N GLU A 273 -2.97 -3.49 18.60
CA GLU A 273 -3.32 -4.33 19.77
C GLU A 273 -3.64 -3.53 21.03
N ARG A 274 -3.17 -2.28 21.15
CA ARG A 274 -3.39 -1.40 22.30
C ARG A 274 -4.82 -0.89 22.36
N SER A 275 -5.25 -0.45 23.54
CA SER A 275 -6.47 0.33 23.69
C SER A 275 -6.33 1.70 23.00
N LEU A 276 -7.44 2.34 22.64
CA LEU A 276 -7.42 3.68 22.05
C LEU A 276 -6.84 4.71 23.03
N ASP A 277 -7.11 4.58 24.32
CA ASP A 277 -6.62 5.50 25.37
C ASP A 277 -5.10 5.50 25.53
N ASP A 278 -4.44 4.39 25.12
CA ASP A 278 -2.97 4.28 25.12
C ASP A 278 -2.32 4.91 23.89
N LEU A 279 -3.09 5.41 22.94
CA LEU A 279 -2.61 6.02 21.69
C LEU A 279 -2.72 7.55 21.75
N ASN A 280 -1.57 8.21 21.92
CA ASN A 280 -1.50 9.67 21.88
C ASN A 280 -1.52 10.20 20.46
N MET A 281 -2.08 11.41 20.27
CA MET A 281 -2.00 12.16 19.02
C MET A 281 -0.54 12.51 18.70
N PRO A 282 -0.03 12.26 17.47
CA PRO A 282 1.31 12.69 17.09
C PRO A 282 1.39 14.23 16.97
N PRO A 283 2.60 14.83 17.04
CA PRO A 283 2.75 16.27 16.84
C PRO A 283 2.34 16.66 15.41
N LYS A 284 1.64 17.81 15.28
CA LYS A 284 1.26 18.36 13.97
C LYS A 284 2.51 18.73 13.18
N GLN A 285 2.53 18.36 11.92
CA GLN A 285 3.60 18.73 10.98
C GLN A 285 2.99 19.50 9.81
N ASN A 286 3.69 20.52 9.30
CA ASN A 286 3.21 21.34 8.19
C ASN A 286 3.48 20.61 6.87
N PHE A 287 2.52 19.82 6.41
CA PHE A 287 2.64 19.10 5.14
C PHE A 287 2.52 20.03 3.91
N CYS A 288 1.82 21.17 4.04
CA CYS A 288 1.63 22.13 2.94
C CYS A 288 2.94 22.76 2.43
N GLU A 289 4.01 22.75 3.21
CA GLU A 289 5.33 23.27 2.79
C GLU A 289 6.13 22.24 1.99
N LEU A 290 5.61 21.02 1.82
CA LEU A 290 6.29 19.89 1.20
C LEU A 290 5.79 19.54 -0.21
N LEU A 291 4.69 20.15 -0.65
CA LEU A 291 4.08 19.98 -1.96
C LEU A 291 4.33 21.20 -2.86
#